data_cb582015a80084e6f603915d38c262d9
#
_entry.id   cb582015a80084e6f603915d38c262d9
#
_cell.length_a   1.000
_cell.length_b   1.000
_cell.length_c   1.000
_cell.angle_alpha   90.00
_cell.angle_beta   90.00
_cell.angle_gamma   90.00
#
_symmetry.space_group_name_H-M   'P 1'
#
loop_
_entity.id
_entity.type
_entity.pdbx_description
1 polymer ?
#
loop_
_entity_poly.entity_id
_entity_poly.type
_entity_poly.pdbx_seq_one_letter_code
_entity_poly.pdbx_strand_id
1 'polypeptide(L)'
;MSKFLSFFRSGFLAVADLLFPRRCVVCGETLLLYEEHFCMHCLAELPLTYFWTYKETGAFVSFYGRVHLESLYSLFYYTESYRRAIHSFKYHSNVRLGYYLAKMLGERIGVSDIDYIIPVPLHYRKKWKRGFNQSEIIAEGIRAGIVAAISKMEQKGVSNDSKENLSTPVVLTKVLGRRKFTGTQTQREKMERWKNVEFAFVLNRRGAKKYNLNGKHILIVDDVVTTGATLDACANILQQNFNCRISIATLACVE
;
A
#
# COMPACT_ATOMS: atom_id res chain seq x y z
N MET A 1 -6.72 27.41 -29.65
CA MET A 1 -7.73 26.36 -29.44
C MET A 1 -7.63 25.68 -28.06
N SER A 2 -6.46 25.44 -27.49
CA SER A 2 -6.30 24.73 -26.18
C SER A 2 -6.86 25.48 -24.96
N LYS A 3 -6.70 26.81 -24.87
CA LYS A 3 -7.21 27.63 -23.76
C LYS A 3 -8.74 27.71 -23.70
N PHE A 4 -9.44 27.68 -24.85
CA PHE A 4 -10.90 27.73 -24.93
C PHE A 4 -11.53 26.42 -24.44
N LEU A 5 -10.94 25.26 -24.80
CA LEU A 5 -11.37 23.95 -24.28
C LEU A 5 -11.14 23.80 -22.77
N SER A 6 -10.08 24.38 -22.22
CA SER A 6 -9.82 24.34 -20.77
C SER A 6 -10.85 25.17 -19.98
N PHE A 7 -11.28 26.33 -20.52
CA PHE A 7 -12.29 27.18 -19.90
C PHE A 7 -13.67 26.52 -19.86
N PHE A 8 -14.11 25.89 -20.96
CA PHE A 8 -15.38 25.16 -21.00
C PHE A 8 -15.37 23.92 -20.08
N ARG A 9 -14.25 23.24 -19.98
CA ARG A 9 -14.08 22.11 -19.06
C ARG A 9 -14.13 22.55 -17.59
N SER A 10 -13.55 23.69 -17.25
CA SER A 10 -13.63 24.27 -15.91
C SER A 10 -15.06 24.71 -15.56
N GLY A 11 -15.78 25.34 -16.49
CA GLY A 11 -17.18 25.77 -16.28
C GLY A 11 -18.12 24.57 -16.08
N PHE A 12 -17.98 23.52 -16.90
CA PHE A 12 -18.78 22.30 -16.76
C PHE A 12 -18.50 21.58 -15.43
N LEU A 13 -17.23 21.51 -15.01
CA LEU A 13 -16.86 20.94 -13.71
C LEU A 13 -17.42 21.74 -12.55
N ALA A 14 -17.42 23.06 -12.63
CA ALA A 14 -18.00 23.93 -11.59
C ALA A 14 -19.52 23.73 -11.45
N VAL A 15 -20.25 23.59 -12.56
CA VAL A 15 -21.69 23.28 -12.54
C VAL A 15 -21.95 21.88 -12.04
N ALA A 16 -21.13 20.91 -12.42
CA ALA A 16 -21.23 19.53 -11.92
C ALA A 16 -20.93 19.46 -10.42
N ASP A 17 -19.92 20.17 -9.93
CA ASP A 17 -19.59 20.27 -8.49
C ASP A 17 -20.72 20.98 -7.68
N LEU A 18 -21.49 21.87 -8.30
CA LEU A 18 -22.65 22.49 -7.65
C LEU A 18 -23.80 21.49 -7.45
N LEU A 19 -24.05 20.62 -8.42
CA LEU A 19 -25.14 19.63 -8.37
C LEU A 19 -24.71 18.35 -7.63
N PHE A 20 -23.45 17.96 -7.72
CA PHE A 20 -22.86 16.77 -7.11
C PHE A 20 -21.53 17.14 -6.43
N PRO A 21 -21.58 17.84 -5.28
CA PRO A 21 -20.37 18.31 -4.63
C PRO A 21 -19.48 17.14 -4.19
N ARG A 22 -18.20 17.24 -4.53
CA ARG A 22 -17.19 16.30 -4.01
C ARG A 22 -17.10 16.50 -2.51
N ARG A 23 -17.06 15.40 -1.76
CA ARG A 23 -17.06 15.44 -0.31
C ARG A 23 -15.78 14.83 0.26
N CYS A 24 -15.28 15.41 1.35
CA CYS A 24 -14.18 14.89 2.11
C CYS A 24 -14.52 13.48 2.62
N VAL A 25 -13.63 12.50 2.40
CA VAL A 25 -13.85 11.10 2.78
C VAL A 25 -13.83 10.88 4.30
N VAL A 26 -13.38 11.85 5.08
CA VAL A 26 -13.31 11.80 6.54
C VAL A 26 -14.50 12.53 7.18
N CYS A 27 -14.62 13.86 6.98
CA CYS A 27 -15.63 14.66 7.66
C CYS A 27 -16.94 14.85 6.86
N GLY A 28 -16.92 14.59 5.53
CA GLY A 28 -18.08 14.78 4.67
C GLY A 28 -18.30 16.23 4.18
N GLU A 29 -17.44 17.18 4.58
CA GLU A 29 -17.48 18.56 4.09
C GLU A 29 -17.26 18.63 2.58
N THR A 30 -17.83 19.65 1.94
CA THR A 30 -17.66 19.89 0.52
C THR A 30 -16.22 20.30 0.22
N LEU A 31 -15.59 19.62 -0.74
CA LEU A 31 -14.22 19.88 -1.15
C LEU A 31 -14.13 21.12 -2.04
N LEU A 32 -13.07 21.91 -1.85
CA LEU A 32 -12.71 23.01 -2.72
C LEU A 32 -12.12 22.48 -4.04
N LEU A 33 -11.98 23.35 -5.05
CA LEU A 33 -11.55 22.96 -6.40
C LEU A 33 -10.17 22.27 -6.43
N TYR A 34 -9.28 22.64 -5.53
CA TYR A 34 -7.92 22.08 -5.41
C TYR A 34 -7.81 20.87 -4.45
N GLU A 35 -8.90 20.54 -3.76
CA GLU A 35 -8.95 19.39 -2.87
C GLU A 35 -9.48 18.16 -3.62
N GLU A 36 -8.86 17.00 -3.41
CA GLU A 36 -9.22 15.80 -4.19
C GLU A 36 -10.03 14.79 -3.37
N HIS A 37 -9.53 14.39 -2.23
CA HIS A 37 -10.10 13.34 -1.38
C HIS A 37 -10.33 13.81 0.06
N PHE A 38 -9.52 14.75 0.52
CA PHE A 38 -9.55 15.30 1.87
C PHE A 38 -9.67 16.82 1.79
N CYS A 39 -10.42 17.41 2.71
CA CYS A 39 -10.31 18.85 2.93
C CYS A 39 -8.96 19.16 3.61
N MET A 40 -8.51 20.41 3.53
CA MET A 40 -7.23 20.85 4.09
C MET A 40 -7.11 20.49 5.58
N HIS A 41 -8.20 20.66 6.34
CA HIS A 41 -8.23 20.33 7.77
C HIS A 41 -7.97 18.84 8.02
N CYS A 42 -8.76 17.93 7.39
CA CYS A 42 -8.56 16.50 7.54
C CYS A 42 -7.21 16.00 6.99
N LEU A 43 -6.67 16.66 5.96
CA LEU A 43 -5.34 16.31 5.44
C LEU A 43 -4.23 16.72 6.42
N ALA A 44 -4.37 17.89 7.06
CA ALA A 44 -3.42 18.37 8.08
C ALA A 44 -3.45 17.55 9.36
N GLU A 45 -4.64 17.04 9.74
CA GLU A 45 -4.83 16.20 10.92
C GLU A 45 -4.63 14.70 10.67
N LEU A 46 -4.13 14.31 9.48
CA LEU A 46 -3.85 12.90 9.18
C LEU A 46 -2.88 12.34 10.24
N PRO A 47 -3.26 11.29 11.00
CA PRO A 47 -2.47 10.77 12.11
C PRO A 47 -1.27 9.97 11.59
N LEU A 48 -0.28 10.67 11.04
CA LEU A 48 0.90 10.07 10.43
C LEU A 48 1.72 9.29 11.46
N THR A 49 2.25 8.13 11.06
CA THR A 49 3.06 7.29 11.96
C THR A 49 4.51 7.72 12.03
N TYR A 50 5.02 8.38 10.99
CA TYR A 50 6.45 8.72 10.80
C TYR A 50 7.39 7.50 10.79
N PHE A 51 6.89 6.28 10.58
CA PHE A 51 7.70 5.05 10.56
C PHE A 51 8.75 5.02 9.44
N TRP A 52 8.61 5.86 8.44
CA TRP A 52 9.64 6.06 7.40
C TRP A 52 10.88 6.82 7.90
N THR A 53 10.81 7.49 9.06
CA THR A 53 11.91 8.25 9.64
C THR A 53 12.71 7.43 10.66
N TYR A 54 12.03 6.51 11.37
CA TYR A 54 12.62 5.72 12.44
C TYR A 54 12.61 4.24 12.06
N LYS A 55 13.81 3.63 11.93
CA LYS A 55 13.95 2.20 11.61
C LYS A 55 13.55 1.28 12.77
N GLU A 56 13.63 1.77 14.01
CA GLU A 56 13.29 1.02 15.22
C GLU A 56 11.91 1.46 15.73
N THR A 57 10.87 0.73 15.38
CA THR A 57 9.54 0.99 15.92
C THR A 57 9.01 -0.23 16.65
N GLY A 58 8.36 0.00 17.81
CA GLY A 58 7.69 -1.04 18.58
C GLY A 58 6.63 -1.84 17.79
N ALA A 59 6.20 -1.31 16.61
CA ALA A 59 5.34 -2.02 15.67
C ALA A 59 5.95 -3.34 15.15
N PHE A 60 7.28 -3.51 15.20
CA PHE A 60 7.93 -4.80 14.92
C PHE A 60 7.57 -5.89 15.94
N VAL A 61 7.14 -5.54 17.13
CA VAL A 61 6.71 -6.50 18.16
C VAL A 61 5.52 -7.34 17.71
N SER A 62 4.69 -6.81 16.81
CA SER A 62 3.55 -7.56 16.22
C SER A 62 3.98 -8.69 15.28
N PHE A 63 5.22 -8.66 14.79
CA PHE A 63 5.80 -9.72 13.96
C PHE A 63 6.58 -10.67 14.86
N TYR A 64 5.95 -11.62 15.48
CA TYR A 64 6.39 -12.61 16.46
C TYR A 64 7.77 -13.30 16.25
N GLY A 65 8.79 -12.56 15.83
CA GLY A 65 10.17 -13.06 15.71
C GLY A 65 10.40 -14.19 14.70
N ARG A 66 9.40 -14.52 13.87
CA ARG A 66 9.50 -15.60 12.87
C ARG A 66 10.18 -15.15 11.59
N VAL A 67 10.10 -13.85 11.30
CA VAL A 67 10.60 -13.25 10.06
C VAL A 67 11.49 -12.06 10.40
N HIS A 68 12.65 -12.01 9.77
CA HIS A 68 13.53 -10.84 9.88
C HIS A 68 13.05 -9.76 8.89
N LEU A 69 12.65 -8.61 9.44
CA LEU A 69 12.23 -7.44 8.65
C LEU A 69 13.29 -6.35 8.70
N GLU A 70 13.60 -5.77 7.53
CA GLU A 70 14.48 -4.61 7.42
C GLU A 70 13.78 -3.32 7.87
N SER A 71 12.52 -3.14 7.44
CA SER A 71 11.74 -1.94 7.75
C SER A 71 10.24 -2.21 7.70
N LEU A 72 9.50 -1.44 8.49
CA LEU A 72 8.04 -1.37 8.43
C LEU A 72 7.65 0.07 8.12
N TYR A 73 6.93 0.28 7.03
CA TYR A 73 6.38 1.56 6.61
C TYR A 73 4.87 1.53 6.77
N SER A 74 4.30 2.51 7.48
CA SER A 74 2.86 2.72 7.53
C SER A 74 2.57 4.21 7.41
N LEU A 75 1.55 4.60 6.63
CA LEU A 75 1.31 6.02 6.40
C LEU A 75 0.68 6.68 7.63
N PHE A 76 -0.36 6.07 8.21
CA PHE A 76 -1.07 6.66 9.34
C PHE A 76 -1.59 5.61 10.33
N TYR A 77 -1.92 6.05 11.55
CA TYR A 77 -2.59 5.21 12.53
C TYR A 77 -4.06 4.99 12.19
N TYR A 78 -4.54 3.76 12.34
CA TYR A 78 -5.93 3.38 12.07
C TYR A 78 -6.83 3.88 13.19
N THR A 79 -7.29 5.13 13.08
CA THR A 79 -8.23 5.75 14.02
C THR A 79 -9.67 5.67 13.51
N GLU A 80 -10.65 5.85 14.41
CA GLU A 80 -12.07 5.82 14.03
C GLU A 80 -12.41 6.88 12.96
N SER A 81 -11.83 8.08 13.07
CA SER A 81 -12.04 9.18 12.10
C SER A 81 -11.59 8.79 10.69
N TYR A 82 -10.42 8.13 10.55
CA TYR A 82 -9.87 7.77 9.24
C TYR A 82 -10.27 6.39 8.74
N ARG A 83 -11.00 5.61 9.54
CA ARG A 83 -11.60 4.33 9.16
C ARG A 83 -12.47 4.47 7.89
N ARG A 84 -13.19 5.60 7.74
CA ARG A 84 -14.02 5.88 6.57
C ARG A 84 -13.20 5.92 5.28
N ALA A 85 -12.00 6.50 5.29
CA ALA A 85 -11.10 6.55 4.13
C ALA A 85 -10.71 5.13 3.68
N ILE A 86 -10.24 4.29 4.62
CA ILE A 86 -9.91 2.88 4.32
C ILE A 86 -11.14 2.09 3.88
N HIS A 87 -12.30 2.32 4.49
CA HIS A 87 -13.55 1.66 4.13
C HIS A 87 -14.03 2.07 2.73
N SER A 88 -13.95 3.36 2.38
CA SER A 88 -14.26 3.88 1.05
C SER A 88 -13.40 3.20 -0.02
N PHE A 89 -12.10 3.06 0.22
CA PHE A 89 -11.20 2.34 -0.67
C PHE A 89 -11.56 0.85 -0.79
N LYS A 90 -11.91 0.18 0.32
CA LYS A 90 -12.22 -1.26 0.32
C LYS A 90 -13.54 -1.62 -0.34
N TYR A 91 -14.57 -0.79 -0.18
CA TYR A 91 -15.95 -1.18 -0.49
C TYR A 91 -16.66 -0.27 -1.49
N HIS A 92 -16.24 0.96 -1.65
CA HIS A 92 -16.83 1.91 -2.59
C HIS A 92 -16.01 2.10 -3.87
N SER A 93 -15.04 1.18 -4.13
CA SER A 93 -14.19 1.18 -5.32
C SER A 93 -13.46 2.51 -5.56
N ASN A 94 -13.18 3.26 -4.48
CA ASN A 94 -12.45 4.52 -4.57
C ASN A 94 -10.95 4.25 -4.77
N VAL A 95 -10.64 3.66 -5.95
CA VAL A 95 -9.28 3.27 -6.34
C VAL A 95 -8.33 4.46 -6.33
N ARG A 96 -8.83 5.66 -6.71
CA ARG A 96 -8.04 6.90 -6.74
C ARG A 96 -7.54 7.28 -5.35
N LEU A 97 -8.39 7.16 -4.33
CA LEU A 97 -8.00 7.43 -2.94
C LEU A 97 -6.88 6.49 -2.47
N GLY A 98 -7.02 5.18 -2.71
CA GLY A 98 -6.00 4.21 -2.34
C GLY A 98 -4.66 4.47 -3.03
N TYR A 99 -4.70 4.78 -4.32
CA TYR A 99 -3.52 5.15 -5.09
C TYR A 99 -2.89 6.47 -4.57
N TYR A 100 -3.69 7.48 -4.27
CA TYR A 100 -3.25 8.77 -3.72
C TYR A 100 -2.50 8.61 -2.40
N LEU A 101 -3.11 7.89 -1.43
CA LEU A 101 -2.47 7.61 -0.13
C LEU A 101 -1.19 6.79 -0.28
N ALA A 102 -1.22 5.80 -1.17
CA ALA A 102 -0.07 4.96 -1.45
C ALA A 102 1.09 5.75 -2.09
N LYS A 103 0.78 6.67 -3.00
CA LYS A 103 1.76 7.59 -3.58
C LYS A 103 2.38 8.50 -2.52
N MET A 104 1.56 9.04 -1.61
CA MET A 104 2.06 9.82 -0.46
C MET A 104 3.04 9.00 0.40
N LEU A 105 2.75 7.71 0.64
CA LEU A 105 3.66 6.82 1.36
C LEU A 105 4.94 6.58 0.57
N GLY A 106 4.84 6.30 -0.73
CA GLY A 106 5.99 6.10 -1.60
C GLY A 106 6.93 7.31 -1.67
N GLU A 107 6.37 8.53 -1.71
CA GLU A 107 7.16 9.78 -1.65
C GLU A 107 7.89 9.94 -0.30
N ARG A 108 7.35 9.40 0.80
CA ARG A 108 7.97 9.41 2.14
C ARG A 108 9.01 8.32 2.31
N ILE A 109 8.78 7.12 1.78
CA ILE A 109 9.82 6.07 1.67
C ILE A 109 11.01 6.65 0.90
N GLY A 110 10.72 7.43 -0.14
CA GLY A 110 11.73 8.17 -0.88
C GLY A 110 12.62 7.26 -1.71
N VAL A 111 13.87 7.68 -1.84
CA VAL A 111 14.88 6.91 -2.53
C VAL A 111 15.30 5.72 -1.66
N SER A 112 15.18 4.52 -2.19
CA SER A 112 15.43 3.27 -1.47
C SER A 112 16.05 2.21 -2.38
N ASP A 113 16.64 1.20 -1.78
CA ASP A 113 17.23 0.03 -2.45
C ASP A 113 16.21 -1.11 -2.67
N ILE A 114 14.92 -0.80 -2.70
CA ILE A 114 13.84 -1.76 -2.96
C ILE A 114 13.88 -2.15 -4.43
N ASP A 115 14.10 -3.45 -4.69
CA ASP A 115 14.09 -4.01 -6.05
C ASP A 115 12.67 -4.35 -6.52
N TYR A 116 11.89 -4.97 -5.65
CA TYR A 116 10.55 -5.48 -5.99
C TYR A 116 9.50 -5.07 -4.97
N ILE A 117 8.29 -4.83 -5.46
CA ILE A 117 7.11 -4.62 -4.63
C ILE A 117 6.14 -5.77 -4.88
N ILE A 118 5.80 -6.53 -3.84
CA ILE A 118 4.92 -7.69 -3.92
C ILE A 118 3.63 -7.41 -3.14
N PRO A 119 2.49 -7.21 -3.82
CA PRO A 119 1.21 -7.02 -3.15
C PRO A 119 0.71 -8.34 -2.54
N VAL A 120 0.15 -8.27 -1.34
CA VAL A 120 -0.55 -9.39 -0.70
C VAL A 120 -1.71 -9.85 -1.59
N PRO A 121 -1.79 -11.14 -1.94
CA PRO A 121 -2.84 -11.63 -2.83
C PRO A 121 -4.20 -11.69 -2.13
N LEU A 122 -5.21 -11.11 -2.78
CA LEU A 122 -6.59 -11.15 -2.32
C LEU A 122 -7.23 -12.50 -2.68
N HIS A 123 -8.10 -13.02 -1.79
CA HIS A 123 -8.88 -14.22 -2.09
C HIS A 123 -9.78 -13.99 -3.32
N TYR A 124 -9.85 -14.96 -4.24
CA TYR A 124 -10.57 -14.82 -5.51
C TYR A 124 -12.03 -14.35 -5.36
N ARG A 125 -12.79 -14.85 -4.35
CA ARG A 125 -14.17 -14.41 -4.07
C ARG A 125 -14.23 -12.94 -3.68
N LYS A 126 -13.26 -12.45 -2.90
CA LYS A 126 -13.17 -11.04 -2.53
C LYS A 126 -12.75 -10.19 -3.74
N LYS A 127 -11.81 -10.68 -4.56
CA LYS A 127 -11.39 -10.02 -5.81
C LYS A 127 -12.58 -9.91 -6.78
N TRP A 128 -13.38 -10.97 -6.91
CA TRP A 128 -14.59 -10.97 -7.74
C TRP A 128 -15.64 -9.97 -7.22
N LYS A 129 -15.91 -9.95 -5.90
CA LYS A 129 -16.86 -9.01 -5.28
C LYS A 129 -16.41 -7.54 -5.37
N ARG A 130 -15.11 -7.27 -5.26
CA ARG A 130 -14.53 -5.92 -5.23
C ARG A 130 -14.10 -5.42 -6.61
N GLY A 131 -13.92 -6.32 -7.58
CA GLY A 131 -13.41 -6.02 -8.94
C GLY A 131 -11.89 -5.88 -9.02
N PHE A 132 -11.18 -5.64 -7.91
CA PHE A 132 -9.74 -5.40 -7.88
C PHE A 132 -9.10 -5.90 -6.57
N ASN A 133 -7.76 -5.97 -6.55
CA ASN A 133 -6.97 -6.21 -5.35
C ASN A 133 -6.43 -4.87 -4.83
N GLN A 134 -6.78 -4.52 -3.60
CA GLN A 134 -6.37 -3.27 -2.96
C GLN A 134 -4.85 -3.15 -2.89
N SER A 135 -4.18 -4.22 -2.48
CA SER A 135 -2.72 -4.24 -2.32
C SER A 135 -2.00 -4.04 -3.66
N GLU A 136 -2.60 -4.44 -4.82
CA GLU A 136 -2.07 -4.15 -6.16
C GLU A 136 -2.10 -2.63 -6.45
N ILE A 137 -3.19 -1.94 -6.10
CA ILE A 137 -3.32 -0.48 -6.27
C ILE A 137 -2.32 0.27 -5.38
N ILE A 138 -2.18 -0.19 -4.13
CA ILE A 138 -1.22 0.38 -3.18
C ILE A 138 0.21 0.20 -3.69
N ALA A 139 0.56 -0.99 -4.19
CA ALA A 139 1.88 -1.27 -4.75
C ALA A 139 2.24 -0.32 -5.90
N GLU A 140 1.30 -0.07 -6.82
CA GLU A 140 1.51 0.88 -7.93
C GLU A 140 1.60 2.33 -7.45
N GLY A 141 0.81 2.72 -6.44
CA GLY A 141 0.90 4.04 -5.83
C GLY A 141 2.25 4.27 -5.16
N ILE A 142 2.72 3.32 -4.33
CA ILE A 142 4.04 3.38 -3.68
C ILE A 142 5.14 3.48 -4.74
N ARG A 143 5.10 2.63 -5.77
CA ARG A 143 6.06 2.70 -6.88
C ARG A 143 6.10 4.10 -7.51
N ALA A 144 4.95 4.66 -7.81
CA ALA A 144 4.85 6.00 -8.40
C ALA A 144 5.41 7.09 -7.46
N GLY A 145 5.19 6.96 -6.15
CA GLY A 145 5.74 7.86 -5.14
C GLY A 145 7.28 7.79 -5.07
N ILE A 146 7.85 6.58 -5.06
CA ILE A 146 9.30 6.36 -5.07
C ILE A 146 9.91 6.97 -6.35
N VAL A 147 9.31 6.71 -7.52
CA VAL A 147 9.76 7.30 -8.80
C VAL A 147 9.73 8.82 -8.75
N ALA A 148 8.67 9.41 -8.19
CA ALA A 148 8.58 10.87 -8.04
C ALA A 148 9.68 11.42 -7.10
N ALA A 149 10.03 10.71 -6.04
CA ALA A 149 11.11 11.09 -5.14
C ALA A 149 12.48 11.03 -5.85
N ILE A 150 12.74 9.97 -6.61
CA ILE A 150 13.96 9.83 -7.43
C ILE A 150 14.07 11.00 -8.42
N SER A 151 13.01 11.27 -9.18
CA SER A 151 13.00 12.39 -10.16
C SER A 151 13.24 13.75 -9.52
N LYS A 152 12.68 14.00 -8.33
CA LYS A 152 12.92 15.24 -7.57
C LYS A 152 14.40 15.36 -7.13
N MET A 153 15.03 14.25 -6.77
CA MET A 153 16.45 14.21 -6.37
C MET A 153 17.38 14.50 -7.56
N GLU A 154 17.09 13.91 -8.72
CA GLU A 154 17.82 14.16 -9.96
C GLU A 154 17.76 15.63 -10.39
N GLN A 155 16.59 16.27 -10.30
CA GLN A 155 16.40 17.69 -10.61
C GLN A 155 17.18 18.63 -9.67
N LYS A 156 17.47 18.20 -8.43
CA LYS A 156 18.25 18.98 -7.46
C LYS A 156 19.77 18.84 -7.63
N GLY A 157 20.24 18.12 -8.65
CA GLY A 157 21.67 18.02 -8.98
C GLY A 157 22.52 17.25 -7.96
N VAL A 158 21.92 16.35 -7.19
CA VAL A 158 22.69 15.50 -6.26
C VAL A 158 23.60 14.58 -7.07
N SER A 159 24.91 14.65 -6.78
CA SER A 159 25.99 14.03 -7.54
C SER A 159 25.85 12.52 -7.72
N ASN A 160 26.41 12.02 -8.84
CA ASN A 160 26.30 10.65 -9.34
C ASN A 160 26.88 9.54 -8.44
N ASP A 161 27.69 9.86 -7.43
CA ASP A 161 28.35 8.86 -6.58
C ASP A 161 27.38 8.06 -5.68
N SER A 162 26.14 8.56 -5.50
CA SER A 162 25.08 7.86 -4.76
C SER A 162 24.13 7.04 -5.65
N LYS A 163 24.40 6.99 -6.98
CA LYS A 163 23.47 6.41 -7.97
C LYS A 163 23.63 4.92 -8.23
N GLU A 164 24.69 4.27 -7.77
CA GLU A 164 25.02 2.89 -8.16
C GLU A 164 23.95 1.85 -7.80
N ASN A 165 22.95 2.17 -6.93
CA ASN A 165 21.88 1.26 -6.53
C ASN A 165 20.46 1.83 -6.65
N LEU A 166 20.25 2.93 -7.37
CA LEU A 166 18.95 3.58 -7.53
C LEU A 166 18.17 2.96 -8.69
N SER A 167 17.45 1.88 -8.43
CA SER A 167 16.52 1.30 -9.40
C SER A 167 15.06 1.61 -9.05
N THR A 168 14.28 1.89 -10.09
CA THR A 168 12.82 1.96 -9.94
C THR A 168 12.30 0.56 -9.59
N PRO A 169 11.62 0.37 -8.44
CA PRO A 169 11.12 -0.94 -8.06
C PRO A 169 10.07 -1.47 -9.05
N VAL A 170 10.06 -2.79 -9.26
CA VAL A 170 9.11 -3.46 -10.14
C VAL A 170 8.00 -4.13 -9.32
N VAL A 171 6.74 -3.91 -9.70
CA VAL A 171 5.59 -4.55 -9.03
C VAL A 171 5.36 -5.96 -9.57
N LEU A 172 5.40 -6.96 -8.67
CA LEU A 172 5.27 -8.38 -9.00
C LEU A 172 3.97 -8.97 -8.42
N THR A 173 2.89 -8.98 -9.19
CA THR A 173 1.56 -9.41 -8.75
C THR A 173 1.34 -10.93 -8.75
N LYS A 174 2.27 -11.71 -9.33
CA LYS A 174 2.11 -13.16 -9.57
C LYS A 174 3.10 -14.03 -8.81
N VAL A 175 3.84 -13.50 -7.84
CA VAL A 175 4.82 -14.26 -7.04
C VAL A 175 4.13 -15.01 -5.91
N LEU A 176 3.21 -14.36 -5.21
CA LEU A 176 2.39 -14.97 -4.17
C LEU A 176 0.99 -15.30 -4.69
N GLY A 177 0.41 -16.36 -4.17
CA GLY A 177 -0.97 -16.78 -4.40
C GLY A 177 -1.71 -17.01 -3.09
N ARG A 178 -3.05 -17.01 -3.13
CA ARG A 178 -3.89 -17.37 -1.99
C ARG A 178 -4.68 -18.63 -2.32
N ARG A 179 -4.57 -19.65 -1.47
CA ARG A 179 -5.30 -20.92 -1.64
C ARG A 179 -6.80 -20.70 -1.50
N LYS A 180 -7.59 -21.56 -2.18
CA LYS A 180 -9.03 -21.68 -1.92
C LYS A 180 -9.22 -22.19 -0.49
N PHE A 181 -10.00 -21.49 0.30
CA PHE A 181 -10.38 -21.96 1.62
C PHE A 181 -11.35 -23.14 1.44
N THR A 182 -10.91 -24.34 1.73
CA THR A 182 -11.75 -25.55 1.82
C THR A 182 -11.93 -25.89 3.29
N GLY A 183 -12.66 -25.12 4.04
CA GLY A 183 -12.92 -25.33 5.46
C GLY A 183 -14.28 -24.86 5.88
N THR A 184 -15.10 -25.79 6.38
CA THR A 184 -16.32 -25.55 7.13
C THR A 184 -16.01 -24.79 8.41
N GLN A 185 -16.67 -23.66 8.59
CA GLN A 185 -16.60 -22.87 9.82
C GLN A 185 -17.16 -23.66 10.99
N THR A 186 -16.33 -23.93 11.97
CA THR A 186 -16.74 -24.01 13.37
C THR A 186 -15.96 -22.96 14.15
N GLN A 187 -16.69 -22.23 14.99
CA GLN A 187 -16.16 -21.19 15.89
C GLN A 187 -15.11 -21.77 16.81
N ARG A 188 -13.83 -21.55 16.55
CA ARG A 188 -12.75 -21.78 17.51
C ARG A 188 -11.65 -20.74 17.36
N GLU A 189 -11.45 -19.99 18.40
CA GLU A 189 -10.35 -19.28 19.03
C GLU A 189 -9.25 -18.57 18.19
N LYS A 190 -8.77 -17.45 18.74
CA LYS A 190 -7.71 -16.57 18.18
C LYS A 190 -6.46 -17.33 17.69
N MET A 191 -6.08 -18.42 18.35
CA MET A 191 -4.90 -19.24 17.97
C MET A 191 -5.13 -20.05 16.68
N GLU A 192 -6.38 -20.46 16.37
CA GLU A 192 -6.70 -21.11 15.08
C GLU A 192 -6.69 -20.12 13.90
N ARG A 193 -6.90 -18.83 14.15
CA ARG A 193 -6.78 -17.80 13.10
C ARG A 193 -5.34 -17.68 12.58
N TRP A 194 -4.34 -17.81 13.44
CA TRP A 194 -2.92 -17.80 13.05
C TRP A 194 -2.57 -19.00 12.16
N LYS A 195 -2.92 -20.22 12.57
CA LYS A 195 -2.73 -21.44 11.77
C LYS A 195 -3.46 -21.37 10.42
N ASN A 196 -4.69 -20.85 10.42
CA ASN A 196 -5.48 -20.68 9.19
C ASN A 196 -4.89 -19.63 8.22
N VAL A 197 -4.18 -18.63 8.71
CA VAL A 197 -3.52 -17.61 7.88
C VAL A 197 -2.21 -18.14 7.31
N GLU A 198 -1.43 -18.91 8.07
CA GLU A 198 -0.16 -19.49 7.63
C GLU A 198 -0.35 -20.39 6.39
N PHE A 199 -1.41 -21.19 6.34
CA PHE A 199 -1.72 -22.06 5.19
C PHE A 199 -2.51 -21.39 4.07
N ALA A 200 -2.95 -20.13 4.27
CA ALA A 200 -3.76 -19.43 3.29
C ALA A 200 -2.96 -18.95 2.06
N PHE A 201 -1.65 -18.76 2.22
CA PHE A 201 -0.79 -18.24 1.15
C PHE A 201 0.13 -19.31 0.59
N VAL A 202 0.59 -19.13 -0.63
CA VAL A 202 1.50 -20.04 -1.33
C VAL A 202 2.41 -19.29 -2.28
N LEU A 203 3.62 -19.83 -2.48
CA LEU A 203 4.48 -19.38 -3.57
C LEU A 203 3.91 -19.85 -4.90
N ASN A 204 3.67 -18.90 -5.80
CA ASN A 204 3.39 -19.21 -7.20
C ASN A 204 4.72 -19.43 -7.94
N ARG A 205 5.18 -20.68 -7.96
CA ARG A 205 6.47 -21.05 -8.57
C ARG A 205 6.62 -20.60 -10.02
N ARG A 206 5.53 -20.62 -10.82
CA ARG A 206 5.58 -20.17 -12.23
C ARG A 206 5.80 -18.66 -12.33
N GLY A 207 5.16 -17.87 -11.46
CA GLY A 207 5.33 -16.43 -11.38
C GLY A 207 6.72 -16.04 -10.86
N ALA A 208 7.17 -16.71 -9.79
CA ALA A 208 8.46 -16.45 -9.14
C ALA A 208 9.66 -16.79 -10.04
N LYS A 209 9.61 -17.90 -10.80
CA LYS A 209 10.70 -18.30 -11.72
C LYS A 209 11.04 -17.26 -12.80
N LYS A 210 10.18 -16.28 -13.05
CA LYS A 210 10.43 -15.22 -14.04
C LYS A 210 11.40 -14.15 -13.53
N TYR A 211 11.69 -14.13 -12.23
CA TYR A 211 12.46 -13.09 -11.58
C TYR A 211 13.53 -13.72 -10.67
N ASN A 212 14.71 -13.08 -10.63
CA ASN A 212 15.71 -13.44 -9.65
C ASN A 212 15.40 -12.71 -8.34
N LEU A 213 14.92 -13.43 -7.33
CA LEU A 213 14.57 -12.87 -6.01
C LEU A 213 15.69 -13.03 -4.98
N ASN A 214 16.74 -13.83 -5.28
CA ASN A 214 17.87 -13.98 -4.37
C ASN A 214 18.74 -12.72 -4.34
N GLY A 215 19.16 -12.32 -3.14
CA GLY A 215 19.93 -11.10 -2.89
C GLY A 215 19.12 -9.81 -3.04
N LYS A 216 17.80 -9.90 -3.26
CA LYS A 216 16.94 -8.75 -3.55
C LYS A 216 16.24 -8.21 -2.30
N HIS A 217 15.96 -6.92 -2.31
CA HIS A 217 15.14 -6.25 -1.31
C HIS A 217 13.69 -6.17 -1.80
N ILE A 218 12.80 -6.81 -1.06
CA ILE A 218 11.38 -6.97 -1.43
C ILE A 218 10.52 -6.20 -0.43
N LEU A 219 9.65 -5.34 -0.96
CA LEU A 219 8.62 -4.65 -0.18
C LEU A 219 7.29 -5.40 -0.32
N ILE A 220 6.80 -6.00 0.76
CA ILE A 220 5.45 -6.61 0.80
C ILE A 220 4.43 -5.54 1.18
N VAL A 221 3.33 -5.49 0.42
CA VAL A 221 2.35 -4.40 0.56
C VAL A 221 0.95 -4.92 0.87
N ASP A 222 0.31 -4.33 1.90
CA ASP A 222 -1.11 -4.56 2.22
C ASP A 222 -1.81 -3.24 2.58
N ASP A 223 -3.13 -3.26 2.80
CA ASP A 223 -3.90 -2.06 3.13
C ASP A 223 -3.76 -1.65 4.61
N VAL A 224 -3.89 -2.58 5.55
CA VAL A 224 -3.82 -2.33 6.99
C VAL A 224 -3.09 -3.44 7.70
N VAL A 225 -2.14 -3.09 8.55
CA VAL A 225 -1.57 -4.03 9.51
C VAL A 225 -2.31 -3.94 10.85
N THR A 226 -2.76 -5.10 11.33
CA THR A 226 -3.37 -5.26 12.65
C THR A 226 -2.49 -6.15 13.52
N THR A 227 -2.61 -7.47 13.37
CA THR A 227 -1.75 -8.45 14.06
C THR A 227 -0.50 -8.83 13.25
N GLY A 228 -0.34 -8.34 12.04
CA GLY A 228 0.77 -8.71 11.16
C GLY A 228 0.71 -10.11 10.54
N ALA A 229 -0.18 -10.99 10.99
CA ALA A 229 -0.21 -12.40 10.59
C ALA A 229 -0.21 -12.66 9.07
N THR A 230 -0.93 -11.84 8.31
CA THR A 230 -0.99 -11.93 6.84
C THR A 230 0.36 -11.61 6.21
N LEU A 231 1.00 -10.54 6.67
CA LEU A 231 2.29 -10.07 6.16
C LEU A 231 3.41 -11.01 6.58
N ASP A 232 3.38 -11.51 7.83
CA ASP A 232 4.29 -12.52 8.35
C ASP A 232 4.24 -13.81 7.51
N ALA A 233 3.04 -14.34 7.23
CA ALA A 233 2.89 -15.53 6.39
C ALA A 233 3.43 -15.33 4.97
N CYS A 234 3.22 -14.15 4.37
CA CYS A 234 3.76 -13.82 3.05
C CYS A 234 5.29 -13.71 3.07
N ALA A 235 5.85 -13.03 4.08
CA ALA A 235 7.28 -12.84 4.28
C ALA A 235 8.00 -14.18 4.53
N ASN A 236 7.44 -15.03 5.39
CA ASN A 236 7.96 -16.35 5.69
C ASN A 236 8.06 -17.24 4.43
N ILE A 237 7.02 -17.22 3.57
CA ILE A 237 7.06 -17.96 2.29
C ILE A 237 8.21 -17.47 1.40
N LEU A 238 8.46 -16.17 1.33
CA LEU A 238 9.53 -15.62 0.52
C LEU A 238 10.91 -15.99 1.09
N GLN A 239 11.13 -15.81 2.39
CA GLN A 239 12.41 -16.11 3.04
C GLN A 239 12.73 -17.62 3.10
N GLN A 240 11.73 -18.50 3.16
CA GLN A 240 11.93 -19.93 3.06
C GLN A 240 12.36 -20.40 1.66
N ASN A 241 12.06 -19.65 0.62
CA ASN A 241 12.34 -20.03 -0.76
C ASN A 241 13.46 -19.22 -1.41
N PHE A 242 13.80 -18.04 -0.86
CA PHE A 242 14.79 -17.13 -1.42
C PHE A 242 15.62 -16.48 -0.31
N ASN A 243 16.90 -16.29 -0.57
CA ASN A 243 17.73 -15.42 0.26
C ASN A 243 17.45 -13.96 -0.12
N CYS A 244 16.47 -13.34 0.53
CA CYS A 244 16.03 -11.98 0.24
C CYS A 244 15.79 -11.17 1.52
N ARG A 245 15.97 -9.85 1.41
CA ARG A 245 15.61 -8.89 2.47
C ARG A 245 14.14 -8.50 2.30
N ILE A 246 13.42 -8.39 3.41
CA ILE A 246 11.99 -8.08 3.41
C ILE A 246 11.73 -6.79 4.19
N SER A 247 11.01 -5.88 3.56
CA SER A 247 10.33 -4.75 4.21
C SER A 247 8.82 -4.84 3.99
N ILE A 248 8.07 -4.15 4.80
CA ILE A 248 6.60 -4.12 4.74
C ILE A 248 6.13 -2.69 4.56
N ALA A 249 5.06 -2.50 3.77
CA ALA A 249 4.37 -1.22 3.67
C ALA A 249 2.85 -1.39 3.74
N THR A 250 2.19 -0.51 4.53
CA THR A 250 0.73 -0.46 4.66
C THR A 250 0.24 0.99 4.66
N LEU A 251 -1.01 1.20 4.29
CA LEU A 251 -1.62 2.53 4.40
C LEU A 251 -1.90 2.87 5.87
N ALA A 252 -2.31 1.89 6.67
CA ALA A 252 -2.59 2.12 8.08
C ALA A 252 -2.08 0.98 8.97
N CYS A 253 -1.79 1.32 10.22
CA CYS A 253 -1.50 0.36 11.28
C CYS A 253 -2.39 0.61 12.49
N VAL A 254 -2.75 -0.45 13.19
CA VAL A 254 -3.39 -0.36 14.52
C VAL A 254 -2.28 -0.23 15.55
N GLU A 255 -2.49 0.65 16.55
CA GLU A 255 -1.62 0.78 17.73
C GLU A 255 -1.57 -0.49 18.57
#